data_50001d08c365b838f293fca2eeeb8880
#
_entry.id   50001d08c365b838f293fca2eeeb8880
#
_cell.length_a   1.000
_cell.length_b   1.000
_cell.length_c   1.000
_cell.angle_alpha   90.00
_cell.angle_beta   90.00
_cell.angle_gamma   90.00
#
_symmetry.space_group_name_H-M   'P 1'
#
loop_
_entity.id
_entity.type
_entity.pdbx_description
1 polymer ?
#
loop_
_entity_poly.entity_id
_entity_poly.type
_entity_poly.pdbx_seq_one_letter_code
_entity_poly.pdbx_strand_id
1 'polypeptide(L)'
;MIPLNANSLSERNGDLRSRKIARFGLVISLSLVMTIAFQKTNSVAHSQYKTQHYKQYTFIELNDLDQYYCIEQLWHKESRWSPTAKNARSSAFGIPQMLKMKETNPFRQIDLGLRYIEHRHGTPCQALAFHNRKGYY
;
A
#
# COMPACT_ATOMS: atom_id res chain seq x y z
N MET A 1 1.88 30.24 -72.19
CA MET A 1 1.02 29.23 -71.51
C MET A 1 1.94 28.25 -70.79
N ILE A 2 1.99 28.26 -69.47
CA ILE A 2 2.80 27.37 -68.67
C ILE A 2 1.85 26.31 -68.09
N PRO A 3 2.07 25.02 -68.25
CA PRO A 3 1.17 24.01 -67.72
C PRO A 3 1.35 23.90 -66.16
N LEU A 4 0.27 24.05 -65.44
CA LEU A 4 0.21 23.80 -64.00
C LEU A 4 0.38 22.30 -63.69
N ASN A 5 1.42 21.94 -62.96
CA ASN A 5 1.72 20.58 -62.56
C ASN A 5 0.79 20.15 -61.44
N ALA A 6 -0.09 19.17 -61.72
CA ALA A 6 -1.08 18.62 -60.79
C ALA A 6 -0.50 17.81 -59.61
N ASN A 7 0.80 17.51 -59.63
CA ASN A 7 1.43 16.69 -58.58
C ASN A 7 1.73 17.42 -57.27
N SER A 8 1.70 18.77 -57.26
CA SER A 8 2.04 19.54 -56.03
C SER A 8 0.94 19.57 -54.98
N LEU A 9 -0.29 19.18 -55.29
CA LEU A 9 -1.42 19.20 -54.36
C LEU A 9 -1.60 17.85 -53.61
N SER A 10 -1.08 16.74 -54.18
CA SER A 10 -1.16 15.43 -53.51
C SER A 10 -0.20 15.29 -52.32
N GLU A 11 1.02 15.84 -52.46
CA GLU A 11 2.03 15.74 -51.38
C GLU A 11 1.68 16.59 -50.12
N ARG A 12 1.02 17.72 -50.31
CA ARG A 12 0.61 18.57 -49.20
C ARG A 12 -0.51 17.99 -48.36
N ASN A 13 -1.40 17.19 -48.93
CA ASN A 13 -2.51 16.56 -48.21
C ASN A 13 -2.08 15.33 -47.42
N GLY A 14 -1.03 14.61 -47.82
CA GLY A 14 -0.47 13.46 -47.09
C GLY A 14 0.20 13.89 -45.77
N ASP A 15 0.94 14.99 -45.76
CA ASP A 15 1.67 15.49 -44.61
C ASP A 15 0.72 16.04 -43.52
N LEU A 16 -0.35 16.72 -43.90
CA LEU A 16 -1.36 17.23 -42.94
C LEU A 16 -2.14 16.11 -42.25
N ARG A 17 -2.37 14.98 -42.92
CA ARG A 17 -3.09 13.84 -42.35
C ARG A 17 -2.21 13.07 -41.35
N SER A 18 -0.94 12.91 -41.67
CA SER A 18 0.05 12.26 -40.80
C SER A 18 0.29 13.05 -39.51
N ARG A 19 0.40 14.38 -39.60
CA ARG A 19 0.60 15.23 -38.43
C ARG A 19 -0.60 15.28 -37.48
N LYS A 20 -1.82 15.15 -37.99
CA LYS A 20 -3.03 15.09 -37.17
C LYS A 20 -3.11 13.79 -36.36
N ILE A 21 -2.79 12.65 -36.99
CA ILE A 21 -2.80 11.33 -36.31
C ILE A 21 -1.74 11.26 -35.24
N ALA A 22 -0.53 11.77 -35.47
CA ALA A 22 0.54 11.81 -34.48
C ALA A 22 0.19 12.67 -33.25
N ARG A 23 -0.51 13.80 -33.44
CA ARG A 23 -0.94 14.66 -32.34
C ARG A 23 -2.05 14.04 -31.49
N PHE A 24 -3.00 13.34 -32.10
CA PHE A 24 -4.05 12.62 -31.36
C PHE A 24 -3.48 11.45 -30.55
N GLY A 25 -2.54 10.68 -31.09
CA GLY A 25 -1.89 9.60 -30.38
C GLY A 25 -1.10 10.08 -29.14
N LEU A 26 -0.42 11.21 -29.25
CA LEU A 26 0.35 11.78 -28.14
C LEU A 26 -0.55 12.26 -26.99
N VAL A 27 -1.67 12.90 -27.31
CA VAL A 27 -2.62 13.40 -26.28
C VAL A 27 -3.30 12.25 -25.54
N ILE A 28 -3.69 11.17 -26.23
CA ILE A 28 -4.29 9.99 -25.61
C ILE A 28 -3.30 9.29 -24.69
N SER A 29 -2.04 9.16 -25.11
CA SER A 29 -0.98 8.56 -24.29
C SER A 29 -0.70 9.37 -23.00
N LEU A 30 -0.66 10.69 -23.09
CA LEU A 30 -0.43 11.55 -21.92
C LEU A 30 -1.59 11.49 -20.92
N SER A 31 -2.84 11.46 -21.37
CA SER A 31 -4.00 11.36 -20.51
C SER A 31 -4.08 10.02 -19.78
N LEU A 32 -3.72 8.92 -20.43
CA LEU A 32 -3.70 7.59 -19.84
C LEU A 32 -2.64 7.48 -18.70
N VAL A 33 -1.45 8.04 -18.92
CA VAL A 33 -0.39 8.05 -17.89
C VAL A 33 -0.81 8.87 -16.67
N MET A 34 -1.45 10.03 -16.88
CA MET A 34 -1.96 10.88 -15.80
C MET A 34 -3.05 10.16 -14.96
N THR A 35 -3.96 9.44 -15.59
CA THR A 35 -5.02 8.71 -14.86
C THR A 35 -4.46 7.57 -14.02
N ILE A 36 -3.48 6.83 -14.51
CA ILE A 36 -2.83 5.74 -13.76
C ILE A 36 -2.05 6.29 -12.56
N ALA A 37 -1.35 7.40 -12.71
CA ALA A 37 -0.62 8.05 -11.62
C ALA A 37 -1.58 8.53 -10.52
N PHE A 38 -2.70 9.15 -10.88
CA PHE A 38 -3.70 9.64 -9.93
C PHE A 38 -4.38 8.51 -9.15
N GLN A 39 -4.67 7.38 -9.78
CA GLN A 39 -5.25 6.22 -9.10
C GLN A 39 -4.28 5.59 -8.09
N LYS A 40 -2.98 5.52 -8.40
CA LYS A 40 -1.97 5.01 -7.47
C LYS A 40 -1.84 5.89 -6.22
N THR A 41 -1.85 7.21 -6.36
CA THR A 41 -1.75 8.12 -5.21
C THR A 41 -2.96 7.99 -4.27
N ASN A 42 -4.16 7.86 -4.81
CA ASN A 42 -5.37 7.68 -4.01
C ASN A 42 -5.39 6.35 -3.23
N SER A 43 -4.92 5.26 -3.82
CA SER A 43 -4.88 3.96 -3.15
C SER A 43 -3.87 3.92 -2.00
N VAL A 44 -2.71 4.55 -2.17
CA VAL A 44 -1.68 4.68 -1.12
C VAL A 44 -2.21 5.54 0.04
N ALA A 45 -2.80 6.69 -0.25
CA ALA A 45 -3.37 7.57 0.77
C ALA A 45 -4.47 6.87 1.59
N HIS A 46 -5.35 6.11 0.94
CA HIS A 46 -6.40 5.35 1.61
C HIS A 46 -5.86 4.23 2.51
N SER A 47 -4.82 3.54 2.07
CA SER A 47 -4.15 2.51 2.88
C SER A 47 -3.45 3.11 4.10
N GLN A 48 -2.77 4.24 3.95
CA GLN A 48 -2.12 4.94 5.06
C GLN A 48 -3.14 5.47 6.09
N TYR A 49 -4.26 6.00 5.62
CA TYR A 49 -5.33 6.45 6.49
C TYR A 49 -5.86 5.33 7.38
N LYS A 50 -6.15 4.16 6.82
CA LYS A 50 -6.58 2.98 7.59
C LYS A 50 -5.55 2.54 8.64
N THR A 51 -4.28 2.47 8.24
CA THR A 51 -3.18 2.09 9.15
C THR A 51 -3.07 3.07 10.33
N GLN A 52 -3.28 4.36 10.09
CA GLN A 52 -3.26 5.37 11.15
C GLN A 52 -4.36 5.14 12.19
N HIS A 53 -5.56 4.74 11.78
CA HIS A 53 -6.65 4.39 12.70
C HIS A 53 -6.30 3.17 13.57
N TYR A 54 -5.65 2.15 13.02
CA TYR A 54 -5.22 0.97 13.80
C TYR A 54 -4.19 1.36 14.86
N LYS A 55 -3.24 2.19 14.49
CA LYS A 55 -2.21 2.70 15.40
C LYS A 55 -2.81 3.56 16.52
N GLN A 56 -3.73 4.45 16.17
CA GLN A 56 -4.43 5.28 17.16
C GLN A 56 -5.26 4.44 18.12
N TYR A 57 -6.00 3.45 17.64
CA TYR A 57 -6.73 2.51 18.47
C TYR A 57 -5.79 1.79 19.45
N THR A 58 -4.69 1.25 18.96
CA THR A 58 -3.70 0.54 19.79
C THR A 58 -3.09 1.45 20.88
N PHE A 59 -2.83 2.72 20.55
CA PHE A 59 -2.35 3.69 21.53
C PHE A 59 -3.37 3.93 22.64
N ILE A 60 -4.66 4.06 22.29
CA ILE A 60 -5.75 4.25 23.26
C ILE A 60 -5.88 3.02 24.19
N GLU A 61 -5.84 1.81 23.62
CA GLU A 61 -5.96 0.56 24.38
C GLU A 61 -4.78 0.35 25.36
N LEU A 62 -3.56 0.72 24.98
CA LEU A 62 -2.39 0.58 25.83
C LEU A 62 -2.30 1.69 26.89
N ASN A 63 -2.72 2.89 26.56
CA ASN A 63 -2.62 4.10 27.39
C ASN A 63 -1.22 4.31 28.03
N ASP A 64 -0.18 3.86 27.30
CA ASP A 64 1.23 3.91 27.69
C ASP A 64 2.08 4.16 26.45
N LEU A 65 2.77 5.30 26.43
CA LEU A 65 3.51 5.76 25.24
C LEU A 65 4.71 4.86 24.93
N ASP A 66 5.43 4.39 25.96
CA ASP A 66 6.62 3.55 25.77
C ASP A 66 6.21 2.17 25.22
N GLN A 67 5.15 1.59 25.78
CA GLN A 67 4.62 0.32 25.30
C GLN A 67 4.05 0.45 23.88
N TYR A 68 3.42 1.60 23.58
CA TYR A 68 2.95 1.87 22.22
C TYR A 68 4.11 1.94 21.20
N TYR A 69 5.21 2.62 21.51
CA TYR A 69 6.37 2.64 20.59
C TYR A 69 6.96 1.25 20.38
N CYS A 70 6.96 0.42 21.38
CA CYS A 70 7.42 -0.96 21.25
C CYS A 70 6.52 -1.79 20.34
N ILE A 71 5.19 -1.70 20.51
CA ILE A 71 4.24 -2.46 19.67
C ILE A 71 4.20 -1.93 18.24
N GLU A 72 4.36 -0.62 18.07
CA GLU A 72 4.43 0.01 16.75
C GLU A 72 5.58 -0.59 15.92
N GLN A 73 6.75 -0.70 16.50
CA GLN A 73 7.92 -1.31 15.87
C GLN A 73 7.73 -2.82 15.64
N LEU A 74 7.20 -3.54 16.63
CA LEU A 74 6.98 -4.98 16.53
C LEU A 74 6.04 -5.33 15.37
N TRP A 75 4.85 -4.73 15.33
CA TRP A 75 3.86 -5.03 14.29
C TRP A 75 4.21 -4.41 12.94
N HIS A 76 5.08 -3.39 12.89
CA HIS A 76 5.67 -2.95 11.64
C HIS A 76 6.58 -4.03 11.03
N LYS A 77 7.39 -4.71 11.83
CA LYS A 77 8.24 -5.85 11.40
C LYS A 77 7.40 -7.06 10.97
N GLU A 78 6.32 -7.35 11.67
CA GLU A 78 5.46 -8.52 11.45
C GLU A 78 4.62 -8.41 10.16
N SER A 79 3.91 -7.31 9.99
CA SER A 79 2.91 -7.18 8.92
C SER A 79 2.90 -5.81 8.24
N ARG A 80 3.71 -4.86 8.71
CA ARG A 80 3.57 -3.43 8.39
C ARG A 80 2.16 -2.90 8.68
N TRP A 81 1.55 -3.41 9.76
CA TRP A 81 0.18 -3.09 10.18
C TRP A 81 -0.90 -3.52 9.18
N SER A 82 -0.61 -4.49 8.32
CA SER A 82 -1.59 -4.99 7.35
C SER A 82 -2.50 -6.04 7.97
N PRO A 83 -3.83 -5.81 8.03
CA PRO A 83 -4.77 -6.78 8.60
C PRO A 83 -4.99 -8.00 7.70
N THR A 84 -4.52 -7.95 6.46
CA THR A 84 -4.64 -9.04 5.49
C THR A 84 -3.31 -9.72 5.18
N ALA A 85 -2.24 -9.37 5.92
CA ALA A 85 -0.93 -9.97 5.73
C ALA A 85 -0.99 -11.48 6.01
N LYS A 86 -0.42 -12.27 5.10
CA LYS A 86 -0.30 -13.73 5.21
C LYS A 86 1.15 -14.12 5.09
N ASN A 87 1.59 -14.98 5.98
CA ASN A 87 2.90 -15.61 5.86
C ASN A 87 2.82 -16.81 4.91
N ALA A 88 3.68 -16.85 3.88
CA ALA A 88 3.68 -17.93 2.88
C ALA A 88 4.17 -19.27 3.44
N ARG A 89 4.85 -19.27 4.58
CA ARG A 89 5.50 -20.46 5.17
C ARG A 89 4.84 -20.93 6.46
N SER A 90 3.79 -20.25 6.93
CA SER A 90 3.11 -20.58 8.17
C SER A 90 1.62 -20.19 8.12
N SER A 91 0.88 -20.51 9.17
CA SER A 91 -0.51 -20.07 9.35
C SER A 91 -0.65 -18.68 9.97
N ALA A 92 0.43 -17.90 10.05
CA ALA A 92 0.42 -16.56 10.61
C ALA A 92 -0.38 -15.61 9.73
N PHE A 93 -1.25 -14.78 10.36
CA PHE A 93 -2.15 -13.89 9.65
C PHE A 93 -2.40 -12.60 10.44
N GLY A 94 -2.68 -11.53 9.68
CA GLY A 94 -3.14 -10.26 10.19
C GLY A 94 -2.05 -9.35 10.75
N ILE A 95 -2.47 -8.30 11.45
CA ILE A 95 -1.57 -7.28 12.03
C ILE A 95 -0.51 -7.92 12.94
N PRO A 96 -0.89 -8.77 13.94
CA PRO A 96 0.07 -9.37 14.88
C PRO A 96 0.74 -10.64 14.36
N GLN A 97 0.46 -11.10 13.15
CA GLN A 97 0.99 -12.36 12.59
C GLN A 97 0.84 -13.58 13.52
N MET A 98 -0.30 -13.68 14.20
CA MET A 98 -0.57 -14.83 15.08
C MET A 98 -0.88 -16.09 14.29
N LEU A 99 -0.36 -17.22 14.75
CA LEU A 99 -0.62 -18.53 14.16
C LEU A 99 -2.10 -18.91 14.28
N LYS A 100 -2.65 -19.48 13.21
CA LYS A 100 -4.04 -19.97 13.12
C LYS A 100 -5.10 -18.88 13.35
N MET A 101 -4.75 -17.60 13.26
CA MET A 101 -5.69 -16.50 13.35
C MET A 101 -6.68 -16.56 12.19
N LYS A 102 -7.98 -16.48 12.51
CA LYS A 102 -9.09 -16.45 11.54
C LYS A 102 -9.82 -15.10 11.56
N GLU A 103 -9.51 -14.25 12.54
CA GLU A 103 -10.16 -12.95 12.68
C GLU A 103 -9.79 -12.02 11.52
N THR A 104 -10.80 -11.42 10.89
CA THR A 104 -10.61 -10.51 9.75
C THR A 104 -10.83 -9.04 10.12
N ASN A 105 -11.49 -8.75 11.25
CA ASN A 105 -11.65 -7.39 11.75
C ASN A 105 -10.32 -6.88 12.33
N PRO A 106 -9.75 -5.77 11.83
CA PRO A 106 -8.44 -5.28 12.26
C PRO A 106 -8.36 -4.95 13.75
N PHE A 107 -9.40 -4.36 14.30
CA PHE A 107 -9.44 -3.97 15.72
C PHE A 107 -9.47 -5.21 16.63
N ARG A 108 -10.23 -6.23 16.23
CA ARG A 108 -10.22 -7.52 16.93
C ARG A 108 -8.86 -8.24 16.83
N GLN A 109 -8.17 -8.12 15.70
CA GLN A 109 -6.80 -8.65 15.57
C GLN A 109 -5.86 -7.96 16.55
N ILE A 110 -5.99 -6.64 16.74
CA ILE A 110 -5.23 -5.85 17.71
C ILE A 110 -5.51 -6.36 19.13
N ASP A 111 -6.78 -6.48 19.53
CA ASP A 111 -7.15 -6.98 20.87
C ASP A 111 -6.57 -8.38 21.14
N LEU A 112 -6.66 -9.28 20.16
CA LEU A 112 -6.11 -10.62 20.28
C LEU A 112 -4.59 -10.61 20.39
N GLY A 113 -3.93 -9.75 19.60
CA GLY A 113 -2.48 -9.59 19.62
C GLY A 113 -1.97 -9.02 20.95
N LEU A 114 -2.64 -8.00 21.51
CA LEU A 114 -2.28 -7.42 22.81
C LEU A 114 -2.44 -8.44 23.94
N ARG A 115 -3.54 -9.18 23.99
CA ARG A 115 -3.75 -10.27 24.96
C ARG A 115 -2.71 -11.40 24.83
N TYR A 116 -2.34 -11.76 23.61
CA TYR A 116 -1.28 -12.74 23.39
C TYR A 116 0.06 -12.25 23.95
N ILE A 117 0.42 -10.99 23.70
CA ILE A 117 1.66 -10.40 24.21
C ILE A 117 1.64 -10.35 25.75
N GLU A 118 0.56 -9.90 26.37
CA GLU A 118 0.39 -9.87 27.80
C GLU A 118 0.62 -11.26 28.42
N HIS A 119 -0.06 -12.27 27.90
CA HIS A 119 0.03 -13.63 28.41
C HIS A 119 1.42 -14.27 28.24
N ARG A 120 2.09 -14.02 27.08
CA ARG A 120 3.32 -14.73 26.73
C ARG A 120 4.59 -13.97 27.09
N HIS A 121 4.56 -12.67 27.03
CA HIS A 121 5.73 -11.80 27.19
C HIS A 121 5.59 -10.78 28.31
N GLY A 122 4.40 -10.57 28.84
CA GLY A 122 4.08 -9.56 29.83
C GLY A 122 3.80 -8.20 29.22
N THR A 123 4.74 -7.62 28.46
CA THR A 123 4.57 -6.30 27.87
C THR A 123 5.01 -6.23 26.39
N PRO A 124 4.50 -5.25 25.62
CA PRO A 124 4.97 -4.98 24.26
C PRO A 124 6.48 -4.80 24.13
N CYS A 125 7.12 -4.09 25.06
CA CYS A 125 8.57 -3.90 25.02
C CYS A 125 9.34 -5.19 25.28
N GLN A 126 8.85 -6.07 26.16
CA GLN A 126 9.44 -7.38 26.37
C GLN A 126 9.25 -8.28 25.12
N ALA A 127 8.08 -8.23 24.47
CA ALA A 127 7.84 -8.94 23.21
C ALA A 127 8.77 -8.44 22.09
N LEU A 128 8.94 -7.14 21.93
CA LEU A 128 9.87 -6.55 20.95
C LEU A 128 11.33 -6.98 21.23
N ALA A 129 11.75 -6.94 22.50
CA ALA A 129 13.09 -7.39 22.89
C ALA A 129 13.30 -8.88 22.61
N PHE A 130 12.28 -9.71 22.83
CA PHE A 130 12.32 -11.13 22.46
C PHE A 130 12.41 -11.32 20.94
N HIS A 131 11.54 -10.62 20.19
CA HIS A 131 11.55 -10.66 18.72
C HIS A 131 12.91 -10.24 18.14
N ASN A 132 13.54 -9.22 18.67
CA ASN A 132 14.86 -8.76 18.19
C ASN A 132 15.97 -9.81 18.41
N ARG A 133 15.81 -10.71 19.41
CA ARG A 133 16.77 -11.81 19.65
C ARG A 133 16.45 -13.09 18.86
N LYS A 134 15.17 -13.37 18.63
CA LYS A 134 14.72 -14.67 18.10
C LYS A 134 14.15 -14.61 16.69
N GLY A 135 13.73 -13.43 16.21
CA GLY A 135 13.08 -13.23 14.91
C GLY A 135 11.58 -13.59 14.90
N TYR A 136 10.98 -13.86 16.07
CA TYR A 136 9.55 -14.10 16.27
C TYR A 136 9.17 -13.73 17.71
N TYR A 137 7.87 -13.67 18.01
CA TYR A 137 7.36 -13.43 19.36
C TYR A 137 6.15 -14.30 19.70
#